data_0955a585c726229fb0ffeee09784e8c1
#
_entry.id   0955a585c726229fb0ffeee09784e8c1
#
_cell.length_a   1.000
_cell.length_b   1.000
_cell.length_c   1.000
_cell.angle_alpha   90.00
_cell.angle_beta   90.00
_cell.angle_gamma   90.00
#
_symmetry.space_group_name_H-M   'P 1'
#
loop_
_entity.id
_entity.type
_entity.pdbx_description
1 polymer ?
#
loop_
_entity_poly.entity_id
_entity_poly.type
_entity_poly.pdbx_seq_one_letter_code
_entity_poly.pdbx_strand_id
1 'polypeptide(L)'
;MLSFETTCAFFVASLLMAMTPGPDVIIVLTQSSLYGMRAGVLTTLGLMTGLLGHTLAVALGVAVLFQTSEAAFTALKFLGAVYLLYLAWQSFRSGVFRAFLTQSLFPGYGTLYRRGVLSNITNPKVTLFCLAVLPQFVEPERGHPTLQILSLGGLYELACLIVFTAIAALGGRMATWF
;
A
#
# COMPACT_ATOMS: atom_id res chain seq x y z
N MET A 1 0.38 -16.76 17.17
CA MET A 1 -0.20 -15.40 17.07
C MET A 1 0.90 -14.38 17.25
N LEU A 2 0.82 -13.23 16.57
CA LEU A 2 1.81 -12.15 16.71
C LEU A 2 1.87 -11.61 18.14
N SER A 3 3.04 -11.12 18.56
CA SER A 3 3.15 -10.37 19.83
C SER A 3 2.47 -9.01 19.70
N PHE A 4 2.07 -8.44 20.83
CA PHE A 4 1.51 -7.08 20.85
C PHE A 4 2.53 -6.05 20.35
N GLU A 5 3.79 -6.24 20.74
CA GLU A 5 4.90 -5.37 20.35
C GLU A 5 5.11 -5.38 18.82
N THR A 6 5.19 -6.56 18.21
CA THR A 6 5.31 -6.72 16.75
C THR A 6 4.10 -6.13 16.02
N THR A 7 2.89 -6.33 16.54
CA THR A 7 1.67 -5.79 15.97
C THR A 7 1.69 -4.25 15.95
N CYS A 8 2.07 -3.62 17.06
CA CYS A 8 2.18 -2.16 17.16
C CYS A 8 3.29 -1.62 16.25
N ALA A 9 4.47 -2.23 16.27
CA ALA A 9 5.60 -1.82 15.45
C ALA A 9 5.26 -1.88 13.95
N PHE A 10 4.63 -2.99 13.52
CA PHE A 10 4.21 -3.16 12.13
C PHE A 10 3.11 -2.16 11.73
N PHE A 11 2.14 -1.90 12.61
CA PHE A 11 1.07 -0.93 12.32
C PHE A 11 1.63 0.49 12.15
N VAL A 12 2.58 0.90 13.00
CA VAL A 12 3.27 2.19 12.86
C VAL A 12 4.05 2.25 11.55
N ALA A 13 4.83 1.20 11.23
CA ALA A 13 5.55 1.11 9.96
C ALA A 13 4.59 1.19 8.75
N SER A 14 3.43 0.54 8.84
CA SER A 14 2.37 0.56 7.83
C SER A 14 1.78 1.96 7.63
N LEU A 15 1.52 2.70 8.71
CA LEU A 15 1.05 4.10 8.65
C LEU A 15 2.09 4.99 7.96
N LEU A 16 3.35 4.91 8.37
CA LEU A 16 4.44 5.68 7.76
C LEU A 16 4.57 5.36 6.27
N MET A 17 4.46 4.07 5.91
CA MET A 17 4.50 3.62 4.53
C MET A 17 3.31 4.14 3.72
N ALA A 18 2.09 4.10 4.27
CA ALA A 18 0.90 4.62 3.61
C ALA A 18 0.97 6.14 3.38
N MET A 19 1.55 6.88 4.34
CA MET A 19 1.72 8.34 4.25
C MET A 19 2.83 8.76 3.28
N THR A 20 3.80 7.90 3.00
CA THR A 20 4.90 8.19 2.07
C THR A 20 4.34 8.47 0.67
N PRO A 21 4.66 9.61 0.04
CA PRO A 21 4.18 9.95 -1.30
C PRO A 21 4.50 8.84 -2.31
N GLY A 22 3.51 8.47 -3.11
CA GLY A 22 3.64 7.43 -4.13
C GLY A 22 2.42 7.42 -5.05
N PRO A 23 2.38 6.54 -6.06
CA PRO A 23 1.29 6.48 -7.03
C PRO A 23 -0.09 6.40 -6.38
N ASP A 24 -0.24 5.63 -5.29
CA ASP A 24 -1.53 5.42 -4.63
C ASP A 24 -2.02 6.71 -3.92
N VAL A 25 -1.13 7.44 -3.25
CA VAL A 25 -1.45 8.75 -2.65
C VAL A 25 -1.86 9.74 -3.72
N ILE A 26 -1.09 9.79 -4.82
CA ILE A 26 -1.32 10.72 -5.91
C ILE A 26 -2.66 10.45 -6.59
N ILE A 27 -2.98 9.18 -6.90
CA ILE A 27 -4.24 8.85 -7.56
C ILE A 27 -5.45 9.16 -6.68
N VAL A 28 -5.41 8.84 -5.38
CA VAL A 28 -6.51 9.15 -4.46
C VAL A 28 -6.71 10.66 -4.35
N LEU A 29 -5.63 11.42 -4.13
CA LEU A 29 -5.70 12.87 -4.04
C LEU A 29 -6.25 13.48 -5.33
N THR A 30 -5.75 13.06 -6.49
CA THR A 30 -6.20 13.57 -7.79
C THR A 30 -7.67 13.27 -8.04
N GLN A 31 -8.10 12.01 -7.85
CA GLN A 31 -9.49 11.63 -8.11
C GLN A 31 -10.45 12.34 -7.14
N SER A 32 -10.06 12.52 -5.88
CA SER A 32 -10.88 13.23 -4.90
C SER A 32 -10.92 14.75 -5.17
N SER A 33 -9.82 15.35 -5.60
CA SER A 33 -9.79 16.79 -5.93
C SER A 33 -10.57 17.12 -7.20
N LEU A 34 -10.61 16.21 -8.18
CA LEU A 34 -11.34 16.42 -9.44
C LEU A 34 -12.84 16.07 -9.34
N TYR A 35 -13.19 15.03 -8.61
CA TYR A 35 -14.53 14.41 -8.65
C TYR A 35 -15.17 14.26 -7.26
N GLY A 36 -14.57 14.87 -6.24
CA GLY A 36 -15.08 14.85 -4.87
C GLY A 36 -14.68 13.61 -4.06
N MET A 37 -14.97 13.66 -2.76
CA MET A 37 -14.58 12.63 -1.78
C MET A 37 -15.02 11.21 -2.17
N ARG A 38 -16.23 11.06 -2.73
CA ARG A 38 -16.73 9.73 -3.16
C ARG A 38 -15.84 9.06 -4.18
N ALA A 39 -15.29 9.84 -5.12
CA ALA A 39 -14.36 9.35 -6.12
C ALA A 39 -13.04 8.86 -5.49
N GLY A 40 -12.50 9.62 -4.55
CA GLY A 40 -11.32 9.22 -3.78
C GLY A 40 -11.55 7.94 -2.97
N VAL A 41 -12.69 7.81 -2.28
CA VAL A 41 -13.04 6.62 -1.51
C VAL A 41 -13.17 5.38 -2.41
N LEU A 42 -13.83 5.50 -3.56
CA LEU A 42 -13.94 4.37 -4.49
C LEU A 42 -12.60 3.96 -5.08
N THR A 43 -11.74 4.92 -5.38
CA THR A 43 -10.36 4.63 -5.78
C THR A 43 -9.60 3.91 -4.66
N THR A 44 -9.77 4.36 -3.41
CA THR A 44 -9.18 3.70 -2.23
C THR A 44 -9.67 2.25 -2.09
N LEU A 45 -10.96 1.97 -2.25
CA LEU A 45 -11.47 0.61 -2.22
C LEU A 45 -10.86 -0.27 -3.33
N GLY A 46 -10.62 0.30 -4.50
CA GLY A 46 -9.87 -0.38 -5.56
C GLY A 46 -8.42 -0.69 -5.14
N LEU A 47 -7.72 0.27 -4.53
CA LEU A 47 -6.37 0.05 -3.98
C LEU A 47 -6.36 -1.08 -2.95
N MET A 48 -7.35 -1.13 -2.04
CA MET A 48 -7.47 -2.20 -1.03
C MET A 48 -7.64 -3.57 -1.69
N THR A 49 -8.44 -3.67 -2.75
CA THR A 49 -8.59 -4.93 -3.50
C THR A 49 -7.27 -5.39 -4.12
N GLY A 50 -6.46 -4.46 -4.66
CA GLY A 50 -5.11 -4.77 -5.15
C GLY A 50 -4.17 -5.24 -4.03
N LEU A 51 -4.20 -4.56 -2.89
CA LEU A 51 -3.39 -4.90 -1.72
C LEU A 51 -3.75 -6.27 -1.14
N LEU A 52 -5.04 -6.61 -1.10
CA LEU A 52 -5.48 -7.96 -0.73
C LEU A 52 -4.86 -9.02 -1.64
N GLY A 53 -4.81 -8.76 -2.95
CA GLY A 53 -4.12 -9.64 -3.91
C GLY A 53 -2.65 -9.84 -3.58
N HIS A 54 -1.91 -8.78 -3.25
CA HIS A 54 -0.51 -8.87 -2.81
C HIS A 54 -0.37 -9.66 -1.51
N THR A 55 -1.22 -9.39 -0.52
CA THR A 55 -1.22 -10.11 0.77
C THR A 55 -1.45 -11.60 0.58
N LEU A 56 -2.44 -11.98 -0.24
CA LEU A 56 -2.72 -13.39 -0.54
C LEU A 56 -1.55 -14.05 -1.29
N ALA A 57 -0.96 -13.38 -2.27
CA ALA A 57 0.18 -13.89 -3.01
C ALA A 57 1.39 -14.14 -2.08
N VAL A 58 1.65 -13.23 -1.14
CA VAL A 58 2.72 -13.39 -0.14
C VAL A 58 2.39 -14.49 0.84
N ALA A 59 1.14 -14.58 1.33
CA ALA A 59 0.73 -15.63 2.27
C ALA A 59 0.89 -17.05 1.68
N LEU A 60 0.62 -17.20 0.37
CA LEU A 60 0.80 -18.46 -0.34
C LEU A 60 2.27 -18.73 -0.69
N GLY A 61 3.03 -17.70 -1.07
CA GLY A 61 4.42 -17.83 -1.52
C GLY A 61 5.42 -17.94 -0.37
N VAL A 62 5.22 -17.22 0.71
CA VAL A 62 6.14 -17.20 1.86
C VAL A 62 6.17 -18.54 2.59
N ALA A 63 5.05 -19.27 2.65
CA ALA A 63 5.03 -20.62 3.20
C ALA A 63 6.03 -21.54 2.48
N VAL A 64 6.25 -21.34 1.19
CA VAL A 64 7.23 -22.08 0.38
C VAL A 64 8.65 -21.54 0.62
N LEU A 65 8.84 -20.22 0.68
CA LEU A 65 10.17 -19.60 0.87
C LEU A 65 10.79 -19.94 2.23
N PHE A 66 10.02 -19.92 3.31
CA PHE A 66 10.51 -20.34 4.64
C PHE A 66 10.99 -21.80 4.69
N GLN A 67 10.44 -22.64 3.79
CA GLN A 67 10.79 -24.06 3.74
C GLN A 67 11.98 -24.36 2.82
N THR A 68 12.32 -23.47 1.87
CA THR A 68 13.23 -23.83 0.78
C THR A 68 14.62 -23.21 0.86
N SER A 69 14.80 -21.98 1.39
CA SER A 69 16.14 -21.38 1.44
C SER A 69 16.21 -20.11 2.29
N GLU A 70 16.94 -20.18 3.39
CA GLU A 70 17.28 -19.04 4.25
C GLU A 70 18.08 -17.96 3.48
N ALA A 71 18.94 -18.39 2.54
CA ALA A 71 19.71 -17.48 1.71
C ALA A 71 18.83 -16.68 0.74
N ALA A 72 17.82 -17.31 0.14
CA ALA A 72 16.87 -16.62 -0.75
C ALA A 72 16.02 -15.61 0.03
N PHE A 73 15.59 -15.93 1.24
CA PHE A 73 14.84 -15.00 2.09
C PHE A 73 15.71 -13.81 2.51
N THR A 74 16.96 -14.05 2.88
CA THR A 74 17.92 -12.99 3.24
C THR A 74 18.19 -12.07 2.04
N ALA A 75 18.39 -12.62 0.85
CA ALA A 75 18.58 -11.85 -0.37
C ALA A 75 17.35 -10.96 -0.67
N LEU A 76 16.13 -11.49 -0.53
CA LEU A 76 14.89 -10.75 -0.73
C LEU A 76 14.77 -9.57 0.25
N LYS A 77 15.13 -9.78 1.53
CA LYS A 77 15.19 -8.72 2.56
C LYS A 77 16.10 -7.57 2.15
N PHE A 78 17.34 -7.88 1.75
CA PHE A 78 18.30 -6.85 1.38
C PHE A 78 17.89 -6.11 0.11
N LEU A 79 17.43 -6.81 -0.91
CA LEU A 79 16.94 -6.19 -2.15
C LEU A 79 15.75 -5.28 -1.89
N GLY A 80 14.80 -5.72 -1.05
CA GLY A 80 13.65 -4.91 -0.65
C GLY A 80 14.05 -3.66 0.12
N ALA A 81 14.98 -3.78 1.09
CA ALA A 81 15.47 -2.65 1.85
C ALA A 81 16.18 -1.61 0.97
N VAL A 82 17.08 -2.03 0.09
CA VAL A 82 17.77 -1.16 -0.88
C VAL A 82 16.77 -0.45 -1.79
N TYR A 83 15.76 -1.16 -2.27
CA TYR A 83 14.75 -0.56 -3.11
C TYR A 83 13.84 0.44 -2.36
N LEU A 84 13.47 0.16 -1.12
CA LEU A 84 12.71 1.12 -0.30
C LEU A 84 13.52 2.39 -0.02
N LEU A 85 14.82 2.27 0.21
CA LEU A 85 15.73 3.41 0.32
C LEU A 85 15.82 4.19 -0.99
N TYR A 86 15.87 3.51 -2.13
CA TYR A 86 15.82 4.13 -3.46
C TYR A 86 14.49 4.89 -3.68
N LEU A 87 13.35 4.31 -3.31
CA LEU A 87 12.05 4.99 -3.42
C LEU A 87 11.96 6.21 -2.49
N ALA A 88 12.49 6.10 -1.27
CA ALA A 88 12.58 7.23 -0.36
C ALA A 88 13.42 8.37 -0.96
N TRP A 89 14.60 8.04 -1.50
CA TRP A 89 15.46 9.00 -2.20
C TRP A 89 14.77 9.63 -3.40
N GLN A 90 14.08 8.83 -4.22
CA GLN A 90 13.33 9.32 -5.37
C GLN A 90 12.20 10.27 -4.94
N SER A 91 11.50 9.97 -3.84
CA SER A 91 10.45 10.83 -3.30
C SER A 91 10.97 12.20 -2.84
N PHE A 92 12.20 12.26 -2.30
CA PHE A 92 12.85 13.52 -1.96
C PHE A 92 13.29 14.32 -3.21
N ARG A 93 13.69 13.63 -4.29
CA ARG A 93 14.14 14.29 -5.54
C ARG A 93 13.00 14.68 -6.47
N SER A 94 11.94 13.93 -6.50
CA SER A 94 10.76 14.24 -7.29
C SER A 94 10.02 15.37 -6.60
N GLY A 95 10.33 16.60 -6.99
CA GLY A 95 9.47 17.74 -6.64
C GLY A 95 8.03 17.40 -7.04
N VAL A 96 7.23 17.07 -6.04
CA VAL A 96 5.86 16.63 -6.18
C VAL A 96 5.04 17.73 -6.84
N PHE A 97 4.16 17.36 -7.75
CA PHE A 97 3.12 18.19 -8.35
C PHE A 97 3.41 18.89 -9.67
N ARG A 98 3.69 18.12 -10.71
CA ARG A 98 3.55 18.63 -12.09
C ARG A 98 2.64 17.79 -12.98
N ALA A 99 1.61 17.24 -12.46
CA ALA A 99 0.56 16.64 -13.28
C ALA A 99 -0.78 16.85 -12.59
N PHE A 100 -1.81 17.06 -13.36
CA PHE A 100 -3.18 16.66 -13.02
C PHE A 100 -4.24 17.71 -12.78
N LEU A 101 -4.24 18.80 -13.47
CA LEU A 101 -5.49 19.57 -13.59
C LEU A 101 -5.95 19.71 -15.06
N THR A 102 -6.02 18.58 -15.76
CA THR A 102 -6.84 18.51 -16.97
C THR A 102 -8.23 18.06 -16.50
N GLN A 103 -9.18 18.96 -16.44
CA GLN A 103 -10.58 18.63 -16.23
C GLN A 103 -11.00 17.66 -17.35
N SER A 104 -11.07 16.38 -17.03
CA SER A 104 -11.67 15.38 -17.90
C SER A 104 -13.10 15.11 -17.42
N LEU A 105 -13.97 14.73 -18.34
CA LEU A 105 -15.31 14.26 -18.01
C LEU A 105 -15.23 13.19 -16.93
N PHE A 106 -16.20 13.16 -16.01
CA PHE A 106 -16.27 12.16 -14.96
C PHE A 106 -16.25 10.73 -15.54
N PRO A 107 -15.24 9.91 -15.19
CA PRO A 107 -15.03 8.63 -15.86
C PRO A 107 -15.97 7.51 -15.41
N GLY A 108 -16.85 7.81 -14.46
CA GLY A 108 -17.72 6.82 -13.84
C GLY A 108 -17.08 6.05 -12.67
N TYR A 109 -17.89 5.69 -11.69
CA TYR A 109 -17.43 5.08 -10.45
C TYR A 109 -16.71 3.73 -10.64
N GLY A 110 -17.20 2.88 -11.54
CA GLY A 110 -16.53 1.61 -11.84
C GLY A 110 -15.13 1.79 -12.43
N THR A 111 -14.92 2.82 -13.24
CA THR A 111 -13.59 3.16 -13.78
C THR A 111 -12.64 3.62 -12.68
N LEU A 112 -13.12 4.41 -11.72
CA LEU A 112 -12.30 4.87 -10.58
C LEU A 112 -11.83 3.70 -9.71
N TYR A 113 -12.72 2.77 -9.39
CA TYR A 113 -12.38 1.56 -8.68
C TYR A 113 -11.33 0.73 -9.43
N ARG A 114 -11.55 0.46 -10.73
CA ARG A 114 -10.59 -0.29 -11.57
C ARG A 114 -9.23 0.40 -11.66
N ARG A 115 -9.19 1.72 -11.75
CA ARG A 115 -7.95 2.50 -11.70
C ARG A 115 -7.22 2.29 -10.38
N GLY A 116 -7.93 2.26 -9.25
CA GLY A 116 -7.36 1.91 -7.95
C GLY A 116 -6.73 0.52 -7.94
N VAL A 117 -7.48 -0.51 -8.39
CA VAL A 117 -6.98 -1.89 -8.46
C VAL A 117 -5.70 -1.96 -9.29
N LEU A 118 -5.73 -1.41 -10.50
CA LEU A 118 -4.58 -1.46 -11.41
C LEU A 118 -3.38 -0.68 -10.85
N SER A 119 -3.63 0.52 -10.28
CA SER A 119 -2.58 1.32 -9.65
C SER A 119 -1.85 0.54 -8.57
N ASN A 120 -2.58 -0.12 -7.68
CA ASN A 120 -1.98 -0.86 -6.57
C ASN A 120 -1.22 -2.10 -7.05
N ILE A 121 -1.82 -2.93 -7.93
CA ILE A 121 -1.18 -4.14 -8.46
C ILE A 121 0.12 -3.81 -9.19
N THR A 122 0.17 -2.70 -9.90
CA THR A 122 1.38 -2.26 -10.63
C THR A 122 2.31 -1.38 -9.79
N ASN A 123 1.95 -1.09 -8.54
CA ASN A 123 2.74 -0.23 -7.67
C ASN A 123 3.94 -1.00 -7.09
N PRO A 124 5.17 -0.72 -7.55
CA PRO A 124 6.35 -1.43 -7.06
C PRO A 124 6.62 -1.18 -5.58
N LYS A 125 6.19 -0.03 -5.05
CA LYS A 125 6.30 0.30 -3.63
C LYS A 125 5.51 -0.69 -2.77
N VAL A 126 4.26 -0.97 -3.13
CA VAL A 126 3.38 -1.90 -2.40
C VAL A 126 3.87 -3.33 -2.56
N THR A 127 4.19 -3.73 -3.80
CA THR A 127 4.73 -5.06 -4.10
C THR A 127 5.93 -5.39 -3.21
N LEU A 128 6.89 -4.48 -3.13
CA LEU A 128 8.12 -4.72 -2.36
C LEU A 128 7.92 -4.61 -0.86
N PHE A 129 7.02 -3.74 -0.39
CA PHE A 129 6.65 -3.72 1.01
C PHE A 129 6.03 -5.07 1.42
N CYS A 130 5.10 -5.58 0.63
CA CYS A 130 4.48 -6.87 0.90
C CYS A 130 5.47 -8.04 0.81
N LEU A 131 6.36 -8.06 -0.18
CA LEU A 131 7.30 -9.16 -0.38
C LEU A 131 8.50 -9.12 0.58
N ALA A 132 9.03 -7.93 0.87
CA ALA A 132 10.28 -7.81 1.60
C ALA A 132 10.11 -7.38 3.06
N VAL A 133 9.14 -6.52 3.38
CA VAL A 133 8.98 -6.00 4.75
C VAL A 133 8.01 -6.84 5.55
N LEU A 134 6.83 -7.15 5.02
CA LEU A 134 5.80 -7.88 5.75
C LEU A 134 6.29 -9.21 6.34
N PRO A 135 7.03 -10.07 5.60
CA PRO A 135 7.53 -11.33 6.15
C PRO A 135 8.56 -11.18 7.28
N GLN A 136 9.21 -10.02 7.40
CA GLN A 136 10.19 -9.78 8.48
C GLN A 136 9.54 -9.65 9.86
N PHE A 137 8.25 -9.37 9.92
CA PHE A 137 7.47 -9.29 11.15
C PHE A 137 6.80 -10.61 11.53
N VAL A 138 7.02 -11.68 10.76
CA VAL A 138 6.54 -13.02 11.10
C VAL A 138 7.41 -13.59 12.21
N GLU A 139 6.79 -14.15 13.24
CA GLU A 139 7.40 -14.84 14.37
C GLU A 139 7.16 -16.37 14.21
N PRO A 140 8.01 -17.11 13.50
CA PRO A 140 7.75 -18.53 13.18
C PRO A 140 7.56 -19.40 14.42
N GLU A 141 8.27 -19.08 15.52
CA GLU A 141 8.19 -19.80 16.79
C GLU A 141 6.82 -19.71 17.46
N ARG A 142 6.02 -18.70 17.10
CA ARG A 142 4.64 -18.52 17.57
C ARG A 142 3.60 -19.25 16.72
N GLY A 143 4.03 -20.02 15.73
CA GLY A 143 3.21 -20.87 14.88
C GLY A 143 2.42 -20.14 13.80
N HIS A 144 1.93 -20.91 12.84
CA HIS A 144 1.05 -20.46 11.75
C HIS A 144 1.52 -19.22 10.95
N PRO A 145 2.71 -19.26 10.26
CA PRO A 145 3.23 -18.11 9.53
C PRO A 145 2.24 -17.50 8.53
N THR A 146 1.49 -18.34 7.81
CA THR A 146 0.48 -17.90 6.85
C THR A 146 -0.61 -17.04 7.50
N LEU A 147 -1.11 -17.43 8.67
CA LEU A 147 -2.11 -16.63 9.40
C LEU A 147 -1.52 -15.32 9.92
N GLN A 148 -0.24 -15.33 10.33
CA GLN A 148 0.44 -14.11 10.73
C GLN A 148 0.58 -13.15 9.55
N ILE A 149 0.93 -13.63 8.35
CA ILE A 149 0.99 -12.81 7.13
C ILE A 149 -0.37 -12.21 6.79
N LEU A 150 -1.44 -13.00 6.84
CA LEU A 150 -2.79 -12.49 6.61
C LEU A 150 -3.19 -11.42 7.63
N SER A 151 -2.83 -11.61 8.90
CA SER A 151 -3.08 -10.63 9.96
C SER A 151 -2.29 -9.33 9.75
N LEU A 152 -1.00 -9.44 9.39
CA LEU A 152 -0.16 -8.29 9.05
C LEU A 152 -0.68 -7.56 7.81
N GLY A 153 -1.06 -8.30 6.76
CA GLY A 153 -1.69 -7.72 5.57
C GLY A 153 -2.96 -6.94 5.91
N GLY A 154 -3.83 -7.50 6.76
CA GLY A 154 -5.03 -6.82 7.26
C GLY A 154 -4.72 -5.54 8.05
N LEU A 155 -3.66 -5.53 8.86
CA LEU A 155 -3.19 -4.33 9.55
C LEU A 155 -2.67 -3.28 8.57
N TYR A 156 -1.96 -3.69 7.52
CA TYR A 156 -1.51 -2.77 6.47
C TYR A 156 -2.69 -2.21 5.66
N GLU A 157 -3.69 -3.04 5.34
CA GLU A 157 -4.93 -2.57 4.71
C GLU A 157 -5.65 -1.54 5.58
N LEU A 158 -5.76 -1.78 6.89
CA LEU A 158 -6.37 -0.85 7.83
C LEU A 158 -5.62 0.49 7.86
N ALA A 159 -4.28 0.46 7.93
CA ALA A 159 -3.45 1.65 7.88
C ALA A 159 -3.64 2.44 6.57
N CYS A 160 -3.62 1.75 5.42
CA CYS A 160 -3.87 2.36 4.12
C CYS A 160 -5.28 2.94 4.02
N LEU A 161 -6.30 2.23 4.51
CA LEU A 161 -7.69 2.69 4.49
C LEU A 161 -7.85 3.99 5.30
N ILE A 162 -7.25 4.07 6.49
CA ILE A 162 -7.26 5.27 7.34
C ILE A 162 -6.61 6.44 6.59
N VAL A 163 -5.39 6.27 6.12
CA VAL A 163 -4.61 7.33 5.47
C VAL A 163 -5.26 7.79 4.16
N PHE A 164 -5.65 6.86 3.29
CA PHE A 164 -6.21 7.22 1.99
C PHE A 164 -7.61 7.79 2.08
N THR A 165 -8.42 7.37 3.06
CA THR A 165 -9.71 8.01 3.32
C THR A 165 -9.53 9.44 3.83
N ALA A 166 -8.54 9.69 4.69
CA ALA A 166 -8.21 11.05 5.12
C ALA A 166 -7.75 11.91 3.93
N ILE A 167 -6.91 11.38 3.05
CA ILE A 167 -6.49 12.06 1.82
C ILE A 167 -7.68 12.34 0.90
N ALA A 168 -8.59 11.38 0.74
CA ALA A 168 -9.81 11.55 -0.06
C ALA A 168 -10.73 12.65 0.50
N ALA A 169 -10.85 12.73 1.82
CA ALA A 169 -11.63 13.78 2.49
C ALA A 169 -10.99 15.16 2.28
N LEU A 170 -9.67 15.27 2.42
CA LEU A 170 -8.94 16.52 2.17
C LEU A 170 -9.05 16.97 0.70
N GLY A 171 -8.79 16.04 -0.24
CA GLY A 171 -8.92 16.32 -1.67
C GLY A 171 -10.36 16.71 -2.07
N GLY A 172 -11.35 16.01 -1.52
CA GLY A 172 -12.76 16.32 -1.76
C GLY A 172 -13.18 17.71 -1.27
N ARG A 173 -12.59 18.21 -0.18
CA ARG A 173 -12.79 19.61 0.26
C ARG A 173 -12.17 20.61 -0.70
N MET A 174 -11.02 20.29 -1.29
CA MET A 174 -10.41 21.16 -2.31
C MET A 174 -11.31 21.26 -3.55
N ALA A 175 -12.00 20.20 -3.94
CA ALA A 175 -12.94 20.20 -5.07
C ALA A 175 -14.11 21.20 -4.91
N THR A 176 -14.45 21.61 -3.69
CA THR A 176 -15.51 22.58 -3.43
C THR A 176 -15.03 24.04 -3.49
N TRP A 177 -13.73 24.26 -3.63
CA TRP A 177 -13.12 25.60 -3.69
C TRP A 177 -12.81 26.05 -5.13
N PHE A 178 -12.88 25.12 -6.08
CA PHE A 178 -12.75 25.34 -7.53
C PHE A 178 -14.06 25.05 -8.26
#